data_bcd2149f8e4a112c96f70b444126b446
#
_entry.id   bcd2149f8e4a112c96f70b444126b446
#
_cell.length_a   1.000
_cell.length_b   1.000
_cell.length_c   1.000
_cell.angle_alpha   90.00
_cell.angle_beta   90.00
_cell.angle_gamma   90.00
#
_symmetry.space_group_name_H-M   'P 1'
#
loop_
_entity.id
_entity.type
_entity.pdbx_description
1 polymer ?
#
loop_
_entity_poly.entity_id
_entity_poly.type
_entity_poly.pdbx_seq_one_letter_code
_entity_poly.pdbx_strand_id
1 'polypeptide(L)'
;MDPYTGSLAVIPKGDNYEFRWATTKGTRVGTGVQLGSTAAVSFAATGAGKGCGVVLYKIASDGSLDGRSVLWGEEKFGMEKAVRVEGTGFVGKYMVTGTAADGKTYLGSLATVKDGAGYDFSWLTDKPQVGFGIWRGSYAAVSFGGRQCSFALYDIQSNGSL
;
A
#
# COMPACT_ATOMS: atom_id res chain seq x y z
N MET A 1 19.67 9.80 -6.98
CA MET A 1 19.63 8.96 -5.76
C MET A 1 20.97 8.26 -5.60
N ASP A 2 21.60 8.45 -4.47
CA ASP A 2 22.88 7.76 -4.23
C ASP A 2 22.65 6.27 -4.03
N PRO A 3 23.48 5.42 -4.64
CA PRO A 3 23.37 3.97 -4.43
C PRO A 3 23.61 3.59 -2.97
N TYR A 4 22.98 2.53 -2.56
CA TYR A 4 23.18 1.95 -1.23
C TYR A 4 23.20 0.42 -1.33
N THR A 5 23.85 -0.20 -0.38
CA THR A 5 23.90 -1.66 -0.24
C THR A 5 23.50 -2.04 1.17
N GLY A 6 23.03 -3.24 1.33
CA GLY A 6 22.63 -3.73 2.65
C GLY A 6 21.85 -5.02 2.54
N SER A 7 21.16 -5.34 3.60
CA SER A 7 20.31 -6.52 3.71
C SER A 7 18.87 -6.13 4.03
N LEU A 8 17.95 -6.96 3.59
CA LEU A 8 16.53 -6.89 3.91
C LEU A 8 16.11 -8.20 4.53
N ALA A 9 15.52 -8.15 5.71
CA ALA A 9 14.85 -9.27 6.33
C ALA A 9 13.34 -9.07 6.25
N VAL A 10 12.62 -10.09 5.79
CA VAL A 10 11.17 -10.10 5.73
C VAL A 10 10.68 -11.13 6.72
N ILE A 11 9.94 -10.71 7.72
CA ILE A 11 9.55 -11.52 8.87
C ILE A 11 8.03 -11.63 8.90
N PRO A 12 7.44 -12.82 8.91
CA PRO A 12 6.00 -12.96 9.06
C PRO A 12 5.52 -12.37 10.39
N LYS A 13 4.40 -11.64 10.31
CA LYS A 13 3.72 -11.07 11.47
C LYS A 13 2.22 -11.27 11.30
N GLY A 14 1.70 -12.39 11.81
CA GLY A 14 0.34 -12.80 11.50
C GLY A 14 0.18 -13.05 10.00
N ASP A 15 -0.81 -12.43 9.40
CA ASP A 15 -1.05 -12.50 7.95
C ASP A 15 -0.27 -11.46 7.15
N ASN A 16 0.46 -10.58 7.84
CA ASN A 16 1.26 -9.52 7.26
C ASN A 16 2.76 -9.80 7.45
N TYR A 17 3.59 -8.82 7.10
CA TYR A 17 5.03 -8.94 7.16
C TYR A 17 5.66 -7.69 7.75
N GLU A 18 6.73 -7.90 8.52
CA GLU A 18 7.62 -6.84 8.95
C GLU A 18 8.85 -6.86 8.04
N PHE A 19 9.23 -5.69 7.53
CA PHE A 19 10.41 -5.51 6.69
C PHE A 19 11.47 -4.77 7.50
N ARG A 20 12.68 -5.31 7.54
CA ARG A 20 13.82 -4.69 8.22
C ARG A 20 14.98 -4.52 7.26
N TRP A 21 15.32 -3.28 6.99
CA TRP A 21 16.48 -2.94 6.18
C TRP A 21 17.65 -2.56 7.08
N ALA A 22 18.82 -3.12 6.79
CA ALA A 22 20.08 -2.70 7.36
C ALA A 22 21.00 -2.31 6.18
N THR A 23 21.18 -1.03 5.98
CA THR A 23 21.89 -0.50 4.80
C THR A 23 23.04 0.40 5.22
N THR A 24 23.90 0.76 4.27
CA THR A 24 24.97 1.75 4.47
C THR A 24 24.44 3.13 4.87
N LYS A 25 23.13 3.37 4.68
CA LYS A 25 22.46 4.63 5.04
C LYS A 25 21.62 4.53 6.32
N GLY A 26 21.74 3.42 7.05
CA GLY A 26 21.04 3.20 8.30
C GLY A 26 20.03 2.07 8.24
N THR A 27 19.28 1.93 9.32
CA THR A 27 18.26 0.89 9.47
C THR A 27 16.87 1.48 9.33
N ARG A 28 15.95 0.68 8.76
CA ARG A 28 14.52 1.04 8.67
C ARG A 28 13.68 -0.18 8.94
N VAL A 29 12.48 0.06 9.44
CA VAL A 29 11.48 -0.97 9.68
C VAL A 29 10.19 -0.54 8.99
N GLY A 30 9.57 -1.46 8.29
CA GLY A 30 8.30 -1.23 7.60
C GLY A 30 7.31 -2.34 7.87
N THR A 31 6.07 -2.09 7.48
CA THR A 31 5.00 -3.08 7.53
C THR A 31 4.47 -3.31 6.13
N GLY A 32 4.24 -4.55 5.78
CA GLY A 32 3.90 -4.91 4.41
C GLY A 32 2.82 -5.97 4.30
N VAL A 33 2.25 -6.03 3.10
CA VAL A 33 1.18 -6.95 2.75
C VAL A 33 1.48 -7.56 1.39
N GLN A 34 1.09 -8.82 1.22
CA GLN A 34 1.24 -9.54 -0.04
C GLN A 34 -0.13 -9.77 -0.68
N LEU A 35 -0.16 -9.66 -1.99
CA LEU A 35 -1.32 -10.00 -2.81
C LEU A 35 -0.82 -10.66 -4.09
N GLY A 36 -1.10 -11.94 -4.26
CA GLY A 36 -0.53 -12.71 -5.37
C GLY A 36 0.99 -12.75 -5.32
N SER A 37 1.64 -12.43 -6.44
CA SER A 37 3.10 -12.40 -6.57
C SER A 37 3.71 -11.02 -6.30
N THR A 38 2.97 -10.15 -5.62
CA THR A 38 3.37 -8.77 -5.39
C THR A 38 3.28 -8.45 -3.90
N ALA A 39 4.19 -7.64 -3.40
CA ALA A 39 4.18 -7.17 -2.03
C ALA A 39 4.35 -5.66 -2.01
N ALA A 40 3.65 -5.01 -1.08
CA ALA A 40 3.81 -3.59 -0.82
C ALA A 40 4.18 -3.38 0.64
N VAL A 41 5.06 -2.44 0.89
CA VAL A 41 5.53 -2.13 2.23
C VAL A 41 5.52 -0.63 2.45
N SER A 42 5.08 -0.20 3.62
CA SER A 42 5.15 1.19 4.07
C SER A 42 6.19 1.34 5.17
N PHE A 43 6.94 2.43 5.12
CA PHE A 43 7.97 2.75 6.11
C PHE A 43 8.08 4.27 6.25
N ALA A 44 8.62 4.71 7.37
CA ALA A 44 8.92 6.13 7.56
C ALA A 44 10.33 6.45 7.07
N ALA A 45 10.54 7.68 6.62
CA ALA A 45 11.87 8.17 6.24
C ALA A 45 12.84 8.13 7.42
N THR A 46 12.32 8.33 8.63
CA THR A 46 13.05 8.23 9.90
C THR A 46 12.20 7.50 10.92
N GLY A 47 12.85 6.76 11.82
CA GLY A 47 12.14 6.02 12.86
C GLY A 47 11.51 4.72 12.38
N ALA A 48 10.55 4.23 13.13
CA ALA A 48 10.00 2.89 12.97
C ALA A 48 8.79 2.78 12.04
N GLY A 49 8.33 3.87 11.42
CA GLY A 49 7.16 3.86 10.53
C GLY A 49 5.82 3.83 11.26
N LYS A 50 5.81 4.12 12.54
CA LYS A 50 4.60 4.15 13.36
C LYS A 50 3.58 5.14 12.80
N GLY A 51 2.35 4.70 12.59
CA GLY A 51 1.30 5.49 11.96
C GLY A 51 1.28 5.40 10.43
N CYS A 52 2.24 4.76 9.80
CA CYS A 52 2.27 4.54 8.36
C CYS A 52 1.55 3.25 7.97
N GLY A 53 0.88 3.27 6.85
CA GLY A 53 0.24 2.10 6.28
C GLY A 53 0.34 2.07 4.77
N VAL A 54 -0.05 0.96 4.18
CA VAL A 54 -0.04 0.76 2.74
C VAL A 54 -1.28 -0.01 2.31
N VAL A 55 -1.79 0.34 1.14
CA VAL A 55 -2.80 -0.45 0.44
C VAL A 55 -2.17 -0.99 -0.83
N LEU A 56 -2.34 -2.28 -1.07
CA LEU A 56 -1.95 -2.91 -2.32
C LEU A 56 -3.22 -3.32 -3.06
N TYR A 57 -3.45 -2.73 -4.22
CA TYR A 57 -4.58 -3.03 -5.08
C TYR A 57 -4.16 -3.88 -6.27
N LYS A 58 -4.97 -4.87 -6.58
CA LYS A 58 -4.95 -5.53 -7.88
C LYS A 58 -6.03 -4.88 -8.76
N ILE A 59 -5.65 -4.50 -9.97
CA ILE A 59 -6.53 -3.83 -10.93
C ILE A 59 -7.12 -4.90 -11.85
N ALA A 60 -8.44 -5.04 -11.81
CA ALA A 60 -9.16 -5.97 -12.68
C ALA A 60 -9.35 -5.40 -14.09
N SER A 61 -9.71 -6.26 -15.05
CA SER A 61 -9.91 -5.87 -16.43
C SER A 61 -11.03 -4.85 -16.63
N ASP A 62 -12.02 -4.82 -15.74
CA ASP A 62 -13.11 -3.83 -15.74
C ASP A 62 -12.73 -2.51 -15.07
N GLY A 63 -11.50 -2.38 -14.58
CA GLY A 63 -11.01 -1.21 -13.88
C GLY A 63 -11.32 -1.19 -12.39
N SER A 64 -12.01 -2.19 -11.84
CA SER A 64 -12.22 -2.30 -10.40
C SER A 64 -10.92 -2.64 -9.68
N LEU A 65 -10.86 -2.28 -8.40
CA LEU A 65 -9.68 -2.48 -7.57
C LEU A 65 -10.04 -3.42 -6.42
N ASP A 66 -9.21 -4.43 -6.22
CA ASP A 66 -9.28 -5.31 -5.05
C ASP A 66 -8.03 -5.09 -4.21
N GLY A 67 -8.20 -4.60 -2.99
CA GLY A 67 -7.10 -4.17 -2.13
C GLY A 67 -6.97 -4.93 -0.84
N ARG A 68 -5.74 -4.98 -0.36
CA ARG A 68 -5.39 -5.38 1.00
C ARG A 68 -4.62 -4.24 1.64
N SER A 69 -4.96 -3.90 2.87
CA SER A 69 -4.34 -2.80 3.59
C SER A 69 -3.74 -3.27 4.91
N VAL A 70 -2.65 -2.64 5.29
CA VAL A 70 -2.02 -2.88 6.58
C VAL A 70 -1.55 -1.56 7.17
N LEU A 71 -1.83 -1.34 8.45
CA LEU A 71 -1.29 -0.26 9.25
C LEU A 71 -0.18 -0.82 10.15
N TRP A 72 0.79 0.01 10.50
CA TRP A 72 1.90 -0.38 11.36
C TRP A 72 1.45 -1.20 12.55
N GLY A 73 2.05 -2.37 12.70
CA GLY A 73 1.82 -3.27 13.82
C GLY A 73 0.62 -4.19 13.69
N GLU A 74 -0.21 -4.05 12.66
CA GLU A 74 -1.34 -4.96 12.45
C GLU A 74 -0.88 -6.34 12.02
N GLU A 75 -1.51 -7.37 12.58
CA GLU A 75 -1.24 -8.78 12.24
C GLU A 75 -2.21 -9.32 11.20
N LYS A 76 -3.33 -8.65 11.00
CA LYS A 76 -4.32 -8.95 9.97
C LYS A 76 -4.38 -7.80 8.97
N PHE A 77 -4.75 -8.10 7.74
CA PHE A 77 -4.95 -7.06 6.74
C PHE A 77 -6.43 -6.69 6.63
N GLY A 78 -6.68 -5.43 6.27
CA GLY A 78 -8.00 -5.01 5.81
C GLY A 78 -8.20 -5.36 4.35
N MET A 79 -9.45 -5.44 3.92
CA MET A 79 -9.83 -5.70 2.54
C MET A 79 -10.70 -4.56 2.02
N GLU A 80 -10.46 -4.15 0.80
CA GLU A 80 -11.23 -3.09 0.16
C GLU A 80 -11.51 -3.43 -1.30
N LYS A 81 -12.74 -3.17 -1.72
CA LYS A 81 -13.13 -3.23 -3.12
C LYS A 81 -13.56 -1.84 -3.58
N ALA A 82 -13.00 -1.40 -4.70
CA ALA A 82 -13.35 -0.12 -5.30
C ALA A 82 -13.87 -0.34 -6.72
N VAL A 83 -15.09 0.11 -6.99
CA VAL A 83 -15.72 0.02 -8.30
C VAL A 83 -15.74 1.42 -8.91
N ARG A 84 -15.13 1.57 -10.09
CA ARG A 84 -15.06 2.87 -10.75
C ARG A 84 -16.44 3.30 -11.24
N VAL A 85 -16.82 4.52 -10.89
CA VAL A 85 -18.09 5.12 -11.28
C VAL A 85 -17.91 6.30 -12.22
N GLU A 86 -16.71 6.86 -12.31
CA GLU A 86 -16.37 7.99 -13.17
C GLU A 86 -14.89 7.97 -13.51
N GLY A 87 -14.53 8.37 -14.73
CA GLY A 87 -13.14 8.50 -15.16
C GLY A 87 -12.70 7.42 -16.13
N THR A 88 -11.43 7.47 -16.52
CA THR A 88 -10.80 6.54 -17.47
C THR A 88 -9.43 6.09 -16.95
N GLY A 89 -9.04 4.87 -17.30
CA GLY A 89 -7.79 4.30 -16.83
C GLY A 89 -7.82 4.12 -15.31
N PHE A 90 -6.78 4.58 -14.64
CA PHE A 90 -6.68 4.52 -13.19
C PHE A 90 -7.26 5.78 -12.51
N VAL A 91 -7.31 6.89 -13.23
CA VAL A 91 -7.81 8.17 -12.72
C VAL A 91 -9.35 8.14 -12.69
N GLY A 92 -9.94 8.56 -11.59
CA GLY A 92 -11.38 8.68 -11.49
C GLY A 92 -11.92 8.62 -10.09
N LYS A 93 -13.21 8.34 -10.01
CA LYS A 93 -13.94 8.14 -8.76
C LYS A 93 -14.42 6.71 -8.67
N TYR A 94 -14.38 6.19 -7.46
CA TYR A 94 -14.73 4.80 -7.15
C TYR A 94 -15.69 4.80 -5.96
N MET A 95 -16.64 3.87 -5.98
CA MET A 95 -17.40 3.48 -4.80
C MET A 95 -16.62 2.42 -4.06
N VAL A 96 -16.45 2.59 -2.76
CA VAL A 96 -15.60 1.75 -1.92
C VAL A 96 -16.43 1.00 -0.90
N THR A 97 -16.18 -0.30 -0.79
CA THR A 97 -16.66 -1.15 0.30
C THR A 97 -15.45 -1.86 0.90
N GLY A 98 -15.38 -1.92 2.21
CA GLY A 98 -14.22 -2.53 2.84
C GLY A 98 -14.52 -3.13 4.19
N THR A 99 -13.55 -3.93 4.66
CA THR A 99 -13.52 -4.52 6.00
C THR A 99 -12.15 -4.21 6.58
N ALA A 100 -12.11 -3.47 7.67
CA ALA A 100 -10.87 -3.16 8.36
C ALA A 100 -10.27 -4.39 9.03
N ALA A 101 -9.00 -4.31 9.45
CA ALA A 101 -8.30 -5.40 10.13
C ALA A 101 -9.03 -5.90 11.38
N ASP A 102 -9.78 -5.03 12.05
CA ASP A 102 -10.59 -5.36 13.24
C ASP A 102 -11.96 -6.00 12.91
N GLY A 103 -12.26 -6.20 11.63
CA GLY A 103 -13.51 -6.78 11.15
C GLY A 103 -14.63 -5.78 10.91
N LYS A 104 -14.45 -4.50 11.22
CA LYS A 104 -15.47 -3.47 10.98
C LYS A 104 -15.58 -3.17 9.50
N THR A 105 -16.80 -3.08 8.99
CA THR A 105 -17.06 -2.73 7.60
C THR A 105 -17.20 -1.22 7.43
N TYR A 106 -16.90 -0.75 6.24
CA TYR A 106 -17.05 0.67 5.88
C TYR A 106 -17.50 0.83 4.44
N LEU A 107 -18.12 1.95 4.15
CA LEU A 107 -18.54 2.37 2.82
C LEU A 107 -18.01 3.78 2.57
N GLY A 108 -17.81 4.13 1.31
CA GLY A 108 -17.41 5.47 0.97
C GLY A 108 -17.04 5.61 -0.49
N SER A 109 -16.25 6.61 -0.77
CA SER A 109 -15.72 6.88 -2.11
C SER A 109 -14.22 7.05 -2.07
N LEU A 110 -13.60 6.79 -3.22
CA LEU A 110 -12.18 7.02 -3.46
C LEU A 110 -12.06 7.86 -4.72
N ALA A 111 -11.25 8.90 -4.67
CA ALA A 111 -10.86 9.67 -5.83
C ALA A 111 -9.37 9.52 -6.08
N THR A 112 -8.99 9.34 -7.33
CA THR A 112 -7.58 9.26 -7.75
C THR A 112 -7.31 10.35 -8.78
N VAL A 113 -6.20 11.04 -8.62
CA VAL A 113 -5.76 12.12 -9.51
C VAL A 113 -4.28 11.90 -9.81
N LYS A 114 -3.89 12.09 -11.07
CA LYS A 114 -2.48 11.97 -11.45
C LYS A 114 -1.67 13.13 -10.85
N ASP A 115 -0.54 12.80 -10.25
CA ASP A 115 0.40 13.75 -9.68
C ASP A 115 1.83 13.33 -10.03
N GLY A 116 2.41 14.00 -11.03
CA GLY A 116 3.75 13.65 -11.51
C GLY A 116 3.84 12.22 -12.00
N ALA A 117 4.75 11.44 -11.43
CA ALA A 117 4.95 10.03 -11.77
C ALA A 117 4.01 9.09 -11.00
N GLY A 118 3.21 9.62 -10.08
CA GLY A 118 2.31 8.85 -9.24
C GLY A 118 0.90 9.38 -9.26
N TYR A 119 0.16 9.05 -8.22
CA TYR A 119 -1.25 9.40 -8.08
C TYR A 119 -1.55 9.81 -6.64
N ASP A 120 -2.38 10.83 -6.48
CA ASP A 120 -2.97 11.20 -5.20
C ASP A 120 -4.26 10.43 -5.01
N PHE A 121 -4.43 9.87 -3.82
CA PHE A 121 -5.61 9.12 -3.39
C PHE A 121 -6.32 9.87 -2.28
N SER A 122 -7.63 9.97 -2.39
CA SER A 122 -8.47 10.58 -1.36
C SER A 122 -9.64 9.67 -1.07
N TRP A 123 -9.69 9.14 0.15
CA TRP A 123 -10.80 8.33 0.62
C TRP A 123 -11.74 9.19 1.45
N LEU A 124 -13.02 9.15 1.12
CA LEU A 124 -14.11 9.77 1.88
C LEU A 124 -14.96 8.65 2.46
N THR A 125 -14.60 8.22 3.65
CA THR A 125 -15.32 7.25 4.47
C THR A 125 -15.64 7.92 5.82
N ASP A 126 -16.06 7.17 6.81
CA ASP A 126 -16.19 7.66 8.19
C ASP A 126 -14.85 8.17 8.75
N LYS A 127 -13.73 7.71 8.19
CA LYS A 127 -12.38 8.19 8.53
C LYS A 127 -11.69 8.67 7.26
N PRO A 128 -11.88 9.95 6.88
CA PRO A 128 -11.24 10.51 5.68
C PRO A 128 -9.72 10.36 5.73
N GLN A 129 -9.14 9.98 4.60
CA GLN A 129 -7.72 9.70 4.50
C GLN A 129 -7.19 10.10 3.13
N VAL A 130 -5.91 10.47 3.07
CA VAL A 130 -5.21 10.76 1.82
C VAL A 130 -3.96 9.91 1.73
N GLY A 131 -3.54 9.63 0.51
CA GLY A 131 -2.34 8.87 0.26
C GLY A 131 -1.73 9.21 -1.08
N PHE A 132 -0.53 8.69 -1.31
CA PHE A 132 0.18 8.80 -2.57
C PHE A 132 0.63 7.41 -3.00
N GLY A 133 0.51 7.13 -4.29
CA GLY A 133 0.81 5.81 -4.80
C GLY A 133 1.35 5.76 -6.20
N ILE A 134 1.73 4.57 -6.60
CA ILE A 134 2.20 4.27 -7.95
C ILE A 134 1.41 3.10 -8.54
N TRP A 135 1.32 3.11 -9.85
CA TRP A 135 0.70 2.03 -10.63
C TRP A 135 1.77 1.37 -11.49
N ARG A 136 1.84 0.04 -11.40
CA ARG A 136 2.74 -0.75 -12.23
C ARG A 136 2.07 -2.06 -12.62
N GLY A 137 1.90 -2.29 -13.92
CA GLY A 137 1.22 -3.47 -14.43
C GLY A 137 -0.23 -3.53 -13.95
N SER A 138 -0.61 -4.62 -13.31
CA SER A 138 -1.95 -4.81 -12.76
C SER A 138 -2.04 -4.53 -11.26
N TYR A 139 -1.04 -3.84 -10.69
CA TYR A 139 -1.01 -3.53 -9.26
C TYR A 139 -0.78 -2.04 -9.03
N ALA A 140 -1.34 -1.55 -7.94
CA ALA A 140 -1.08 -0.21 -7.44
C ALA A 140 -0.79 -0.27 -5.94
N ALA A 141 0.23 0.43 -5.50
CA ALA A 141 0.58 0.55 -4.09
C ALA A 141 0.41 1.99 -3.64
N VAL A 142 -0.23 2.19 -2.50
CA VAL A 142 -0.55 3.51 -1.97
C VAL A 142 -0.16 3.58 -0.51
N SER A 143 0.71 4.53 -0.18
CA SER A 143 1.08 4.82 1.20
C SER A 143 0.11 5.82 1.79
N PHE A 144 -0.27 5.63 3.04
CA PHE A 144 -1.09 6.58 3.81
C PHE A 144 -0.52 6.72 5.22
N GLY A 145 -0.95 7.75 5.95
CA GLY A 145 -0.52 8.01 7.33
C GLY A 145 0.31 9.26 7.51
N GLY A 146 0.62 9.99 6.46
CA GLY A 146 1.32 11.27 6.51
C GLY A 146 2.49 11.38 5.53
N ARG A 147 3.05 12.58 5.44
CA ARG A 147 4.14 12.88 4.50
C ARG A 147 5.45 12.16 4.81
N GLN A 148 5.65 11.76 6.06
CA GLN A 148 6.83 11.01 6.48
C GLN A 148 6.79 9.55 6.03
N CYS A 149 5.63 9.07 5.55
CA CYS A 149 5.43 7.70 5.12
C CYS A 149 5.85 7.53 3.66
N SER A 150 6.71 6.56 3.43
CA SER A 150 7.14 6.13 2.11
C SER A 150 6.69 4.70 1.88
N PHE A 151 6.84 4.22 0.65
CA PHE A 151 6.44 2.86 0.32
C PHE A 151 7.34 2.27 -0.75
N ALA A 152 7.31 0.95 -0.86
CA ALA A 152 7.94 0.21 -1.94
C ALA A 152 7.00 -0.87 -2.45
N LEU A 153 7.08 -1.15 -3.73
CA LEU A 153 6.32 -2.18 -4.42
C LEU A 153 7.31 -3.19 -5.00
N TYR A 154 7.15 -4.46 -4.62
CA TYR A 154 8.05 -5.53 -5.04
C TYR A 154 7.30 -6.58 -5.83
N ASP A 155 7.91 -7.07 -6.90
CA ASP A 155 7.51 -8.32 -7.55
C ASP A 155 8.29 -9.48 -6.91
N ILE A 156 7.57 -10.49 -6.46
CA ILE A 156 8.17 -11.68 -5.85
C ILE A 156 8.53 -12.64 -6.97
N GLN A 157 9.82 -12.87 -7.18
CA GLN A 157 10.31 -13.78 -8.21
C GLN A 157 10.14 -15.23 -7.79
N SER A 158 10.18 -16.16 -8.74
CA SER A 158 10.05 -17.59 -8.47
C SER A 158 11.16 -18.14 -7.57
N ASN A 159 12.35 -17.49 -7.57
CA ASN A 159 13.46 -17.84 -6.68
C ASN A 159 13.39 -17.14 -5.31
N GLY A 160 12.31 -16.39 -5.03
CA GLY A 160 12.13 -15.66 -3.78
C GLY A 160 12.77 -14.27 -3.73
N SER A 161 13.47 -13.83 -4.79
CA SER A 161 14.01 -12.47 -4.83
C SER A 161 12.90 -11.43 -5.05
N LEU A 162 13.17 -10.19 -4.62
CA LEU A 162 12.25 -9.05 -4.71
C LEU A 162 12.78 -7.96 -5.65
#